data_39dffa1d793c1af16e3ad76b57210797
#
_entry.id   39dffa1d793c1af16e3ad76b57210797
#
_cell.length_a   1.000
_cell.length_b   1.000
_cell.length_c   1.000
_cell.angle_alpha   90.00
_cell.angle_beta   90.00
_cell.angle_gamma   90.00
#
_symmetry.space_group_name_H-M   'P 1'
#
loop_
_entity.id
_entity.type
_entity.pdbx_description
1 polymer ?
#
loop_
_entity_poly.entity_id
_entity_poly.type
_entity_poly.pdbx_seq_one_letter_code
_entity_poly.pdbx_strand_id
1 'polypeptide(L)'
;MNFLVVDDNRLLNRFLTTFLRSKGHAASSLTDGSKVEAWLELNPCDAIILDIGMPKIDGLTLISMIRVRYADLPIVMFTGLGYDEEAMQIARKAGANGYVSKGLGPSEIYSALLRVIGQHDAVPKAA
;
A
#
# COMPACT_ATOMS: atom_id res chain seq x y z
N MET A 1 10.90 -3.45 8.21
CA MET A 1 10.02 -2.30 7.91
C MET A 1 8.67 -2.47 8.58
N ASN A 2 7.91 -1.39 8.66
CA ASN A 2 6.55 -1.40 9.18
C ASN A 2 5.57 -1.20 8.03
N PHE A 3 4.73 -2.20 7.78
CA PHE A 3 3.74 -2.16 6.71
C PHE A 3 2.33 -2.00 7.25
N LEU A 4 1.50 -1.26 6.53
CA LEU A 4 0.06 -1.22 6.74
C LEU A 4 -0.64 -1.76 5.50
N VAL A 5 -1.51 -2.75 5.67
CA VAL A 5 -2.33 -3.32 4.60
C VAL A 5 -3.76 -2.86 4.80
N VAL A 6 -4.33 -2.22 3.79
CA VAL A 6 -5.70 -1.68 3.86
C VAL A 6 -6.53 -2.31 2.77
N ASP A 7 -7.40 -3.22 3.14
CA ASP A 7 -8.28 -3.95 2.24
C ASP A 7 -9.49 -4.43 3.05
N ASP A 8 -10.69 -4.36 2.48
CA ASP A 8 -11.89 -4.84 3.16
C ASP A 8 -11.97 -6.37 3.25
N ASN A 9 -11.15 -7.09 2.51
CA ASN A 9 -11.05 -8.54 2.58
C ASN A 9 -10.16 -8.97 3.75
N ARG A 10 -10.77 -9.44 4.82
CA ARG A 10 -10.05 -9.84 6.05
C ARG A 10 -9.09 -11.00 5.83
N LEU A 11 -9.45 -11.96 4.98
CA LEU A 11 -8.60 -13.11 4.69
C LEU A 11 -7.33 -12.68 3.97
N LEU A 12 -7.46 -11.80 2.99
CA LEU A 12 -6.32 -11.27 2.26
C LEU A 12 -5.40 -10.46 3.17
N ASN A 13 -5.96 -9.61 4.01
CA ASN A 13 -5.20 -8.86 5.01
C ASN A 13 -4.39 -9.79 5.90
N ARG A 14 -5.04 -10.82 6.44
CA ARG A 14 -4.39 -11.80 7.31
C ARG A 14 -3.28 -12.55 6.59
N PHE A 15 -3.53 -12.94 5.36
CA PHE A 15 -2.55 -13.64 4.53
C PHE A 15 -1.31 -12.76 4.30
N LEU A 16 -1.51 -11.54 3.85
CA LEU A 16 -0.41 -10.61 3.57
C LEU A 16 0.36 -10.21 4.82
N THR A 17 -0.34 -9.89 5.90
CA THR A 17 0.35 -9.52 7.15
C THR A 17 1.14 -10.69 7.72
N THR A 18 0.60 -11.90 7.67
CA THR A 18 1.32 -13.10 8.11
C THR A 18 2.57 -13.32 7.26
N PHE A 19 2.44 -13.18 5.95
CA PHE A 19 3.57 -13.33 5.04
C PHE A 19 4.66 -12.29 5.30
N LEU A 20 4.29 -11.03 5.42
CA LEU A 20 5.23 -9.95 5.70
C LEU A 20 5.96 -10.15 7.04
N ARG A 21 5.23 -10.58 8.06
CA ARG A 21 5.83 -10.92 9.36
C ARG A 21 6.81 -12.07 9.25
N SER A 22 6.54 -13.05 8.41
CA SER A 22 7.45 -14.18 8.18
C SER A 22 8.77 -13.74 7.54
N LYS A 23 8.78 -12.58 6.89
CA LYS A 23 9.98 -11.98 6.30
C LYS A 23 10.71 -11.03 7.25
N GLY A 24 10.28 -10.95 8.51
CA GLY A 24 10.95 -10.14 9.52
C GLY A 24 10.41 -8.72 9.64
N HIS A 25 9.29 -8.40 9.01
CA HIS A 25 8.69 -7.07 9.07
C HIS A 25 7.57 -7.00 10.11
N ALA A 26 7.29 -5.81 10.61
CA ALA A 26 6.05 -5.54 11.30
C ALA A 26 4.96 -5.28 10.25
N ALA A 27 3.78 -5.80 10.48
CA ALA A 27 2.66 -5.61 9.58
C ALA A 27 1.35 -5.54 10.35
N SER A 28 0.53 -4.57 10.01
CA SER A 28 -0.80 -4.37 10.56
C SER A 28 -1.79 -4.23 9.41
N SER A 29 -3.06 -4.45 9.69
CA SER A 29 -4.09 -4.32 8.66
C SER A 29 -5.30 -3.55 9.17
N LEU A 30 -5.97 -2.88 8.25
CA LEU A 30 -7.25 -2.20 8.46
C LEU A 30 -8.21 -2.65 7.36
N THR A 31 -9.47 -2.82 7.71
CA THR A 31 -10.53 -3.14 6.75
C THR A 31 -11.34 -1.92 6.32
N ASP A 32 -11.07 -0.77 6.90
CA ASP A 32 -11.80 0.47 6.69
C ASP A 32 -10.81 1.61 6.43
N GLY A 33 -10.85 2.15 5.22
CA GLY A 33 -9.95 3.24 4.83
C GLY A 33 -10.13 4.52 5.63
N SER A 34 -11.33 4.75 6.19
CA SER A 34 -11.59 5.93 7.01
C SER A 34 -10.78 5.97 8.31
N LYS A 35 -10.16 4.85 8.69
CA LYS A 35 -9.36 4.73 9.91
C LYS A 35 -7.86 4.90 9.68
N VAL A 36 -7.44 5.05 8.44
CA VAL A 36 -6.01 5.08 8.08
C VAL A 36 -5.29 6.29 8.67
N GLU A 37 -5.88 7.48 8.55
CA GLU A 37 -5.23 8.69 9.05
C GLU A 37 -4.98 8.64 10.56
N ALA A 38 -5.98 8.21 11.34
CA ALA A 38 -5.84 8.08 12.78
C ALA A 38 -4.78 7.03 13.14
N TRP A 39 -4.74 5.93 12.39
CA TRP A 39 -3.74 4.89 12.59
C TRP A 39 -2.31 5.41 12.33
N LEU A 40 -2.13 6.16 11.25
CA LEU A 40 -0.82 6.73 10.90
C LEU A 40 -0.30 7.74 11.93
N GLU A 41 -1.21 8.46 12.59
CA GLU A 41 -0.82 9.39 13.67
C GLU A 41 -0.22 8.66 14.87
N LEU A 42 -0.62 7.41 15.10
CA LEU A 42 -0.25 6.66 16.31
C LEU A 42 0.80 5.58 16.07
N ASN A 43 1.14 5.28 14.81
CA ASN A 43 1.99 4.14 14.49
C ASN A 43 3.03 4.51 13.43
N PRO A 44 4.25 3.95 13.54
CA PRO A 44 5.22 4.09 12.46
C PRO A 44 4.77 3.31 11.24
N CYS A 45 5.05 3.84 10.05
CA CYS A 45 4.71 3.19 8.80
C CYS A 45 5.74 3.51 7.72
N ASP A 46 6.30 2.48 7.10
CA ASP A 46 7.28 2.62 6.03
C ASP A 46 6.64 2.47 4.64
N ALA A 47 5.50 1.81 4.54
CA ALA A 47 4.76 1.68 3.31
C ALA A 47 3.32 1.24 3.57
N ILE A 48 2.41 1.69 2.71
CA ILE A 48 1.00 1.28 2.74
C ILE A 48 0.70 0.48 1.48
N ILE A 49 0.01 -0.64 1.66
CA ILE A 49 -0.58 -1.43 0.59
C ILE A 49 -2.07 -1.19 0.65
N LEU A 50 -2.62 -0.59 -0.39
CA LEU A 50 -3.97 -0.05 -0.36
C LEU A 50 -4.82 -0.60 -1.50
N ASP A 51 -5.97 -1.20 -1.16
CA ASP A 51 -6.96 -1.61 -2.14
C ASP A 51 -7.76 -0.40 -2.64
N ILE A 52 -7.96 -0.31 -3.96
CA ILE A 52 -8.71 0.77 -4.60
C ILE A 52 -10.21 0.63 -4.35
N GLY A 53 -10.72 -0.59 -4.27
CA GLY A 53 -12.14 -0.90 -4.36
C GLY A 53 -12.89 -0.97 -3.04
N MET A 54 -12.47 -0.27 -2.00
CA MET A 54 -13.14 -0.34 -0.70
C MET A 54 -14.46 0.44 -0.68
N PRO A 55 -15.50 -0.07 0.01
CA PRO A 55 -16.84 0.49 -0.09
C PRO A 55 -17.07 1.83 0.60
N LYS A 56 -16.38 2.16 1.69
CA LYS A 56 -16.68 3.36 2.47
C LYS A 56 -15.94 4.60 2.02
N ILE A 57 -14.74 4.44 1.52
CA ILE A 57 -13.93 5.53 1.00
C ILE A 57 -13.19 5.04 -0.22
N ASP A 58 -13.27 5.79 -1.29
CA ASP A 58 -12.54 5.53 -2.51
C ASP A 58 -11.03 5.58 -2.26
N GLY A 59 -10.31 4.57 -2.74
CA GLY A 59 -8.86 4.49 -2.57
C GLY A 59 -8.11 5.68 -3.13
N LEU A 60 -8.58 6.24 -4.24
CA LEU A 60 -7.96 7.44 -4.83
C LEU A 60 -8.12 8.67 -3.93
N THR A 61 -9.30 8.83 -3.36
CA THR A 61 -9.56 9.90 -2.38
C THR A 61 -8.68 9.73 -1.16
N LEU A 62 -8.56 8.50 -0.67
CA LEU A 62 -7.72 8.20 0.49
C LEU A 62 -6.25 8.51 0.23
N ILE A 63 -5.72 8.19 -0.95
CA ILE A 63 -4.35 8.56 -1.34
C ILE A 63 -4.15 10.07 -1.24
N SER A 64 -5.07 10.83 -1.80
CA SER A 64 -4.99 12.29 -1.76
C SER A 64 -4.97 12.83 -0.33
N MET A 65 -5.80 12.27 0.55
CA MET A 65 -5.84 12.63 1.96
C MET A 65 -4.52 12.31 2.66
N ILE A 66 -3.97 11.15 2.42
CA ILE A 66 -2.69 10.73 2.99
C ILE A 66 -1.56 11.68 2.53
N ARG A 67 -1.55 12.02 1.25
CA ARG A 67 -0.50 12.87 0.67
C ARG A 67 -0.45 14.28 1.24
N VAL A 68 -1.55 14.80 1.74
CA VAL A 68 -1.55 16.12 2.40
C VAL A 68 -0.60 16.15 3.60
N ARG A 69 -0.53 15.05 4.36
CA ARG A 69 0.29 14.97 5.58
C ARG A 69 1.57 14.14 5.41
N TYR A 70 1.57 13.20 4.50
CA TYR A 70 2.67 12.24 4.32
C TYR A 70 3.09 12.23 2.84
N ALA A 71 3.80 13.27 2.44
CA ALA A 71 4.16 13.49 1.03
C ALA A 71 5.05 12.39 0.46
N ASP A 72 5.88 11.77 1.29
CA ASP A 72 6.90 10.81 0.83
C ASP A 72 6.64 9.37 1.26
N LEU A 73 5.52 9.09 1.91
CA LEU A 73 5.20 7.72 2.34
C LEU A 73 4.91 6.84 1.13
N PRO A 74 5.65 5.74 0.91
CA PRO A 74 5.35 4.83 -0.19
C PRO A 74 3.94 4.26 -0.10
N ILE A 75 3.16 4.42 -1.16
CA ILE A 75 1.81 3.88 -1.29
C ILE A 75 1.76 2.99 -2.52
N VAL A 76 1.45 1.72 -2.30
CA VAL A 76 1.32 0.73 -3.37
C VAL A 76 -0.15 0.36 -3.50
N MET A 77 -0.71 0.57 -4.68
CA MET A 77 -2.07 0.16 -4.97
C MET A 77 -2.13 -1.34 -5.21
N PHE A 78 -3.14 -1.96 -4.61
CA PHE A 78 -3.34 -3.40 -4.68
C PHE A 78 -4.74 -3.65 -5.25
N THR A 79 -4.84 -4.34 -6.38
CA THR A 79 -6.11 -4.49 -7.09
C THR A 79 -6.33 -5.89 -7.65
N GLY A 80 -7.57 -6.36 -7.60
CA GLY A 80 -7.99 -7.61 -8.22
C GLY A 80 -8.38 -7.49 -9.69
N LEU A 81 -8.40 -6.28 -10.23
CA LEU A 81 -8.85 -6.02 -11.61
C LEU A 81 -7.79 -6.30 -12.68
N GLY A 82 -6.62 -6.78 -12.30
CA GLY A 82 -5.54 -7.03 -13.23
C GLY A 82 -4.80 -5.76 -13.64
N TYR A 83 -4.03 -5.87 -14.72
CA TYR A 83 -3.20 -4.76 -15.20
C TYR A 83 -4.03 -3.84 -16.09
N ASP A 84 -4.31 -2.64 -15.63
CA ASP A 84 -5.01 -1.59 -16.36
C ASP A 84 -4.15 -0.32 -16.33
N GLU A 85 -3.61 0.05 -17.48
CA GLU A 85 -2.71 1.19 -17.59
C GLU A 85 -3.38 2.51 -17.25
N GLU A 86 -4.65 2.68 -17.64
CA GLU A 86 -5.41 3.88 -17.32
C GLU A 86 -5.61 4.02 -15.82
N ALA A 87 -6.00 2.95 -15.15
CA ALA A 87 -6.16 2.92 -13.69
C ALA A 87 -4.84 3.19 -12.98
N MET A 88 -3.73 2.65 -13.50
CA MET A 88 -2.40 2.91 -12.96
C MET A 88 -2.02 4.38 -13.05
N GLN A 89 -2.31 5.01 -14.18
CA GLN A 89 -2.01 6.43 -14.38
C GLN A 89 -2.84 7.33 -13.45
N ILE A 90 -4.11 7.00 -13.29
CA ILE A 90 -5.00 7.72 -12.37
C ILE A 90 -4.48 7.60 -10.94
N ALA A 91 -4.07 6.39 -10.52
CA ALA A 91 -3.52 6.16 -9.20
C ALA A 91 -2.21 6.95 -8.98
N ARG A 92 -1.32 6.97 -9.97
CA ARG A 92 -0.07 7.72 -9.90
C ARG A 92 -0.31 9.23 -9.77
N LYS A 93 -1.27 9.77 -10.52
CA LYS A 93 -1.65 11.18 -10.42
C LYS A 93 -2.20 11.52 -9.05
N ALA A 94 -2.92 10.60 -8.43
CA ALA A 94 -3.41 10.77 -7.06
C ALA A 94 -2.30 10.70 -6.02
N GLY A 95 -1.14 10.13 -6.37
CA GLY A 95 0.02 10.06 -5.50
C GLY A 95 0.54 8.66 -5.16
N ALA A 96 0.03 7.61 -5.81
CA ALA A 96 0.53 6.26 -5.61
C ALA A 96 1.92 6.08 -6.22
N ASN A 97 2.78 5.33 -5.54
CA ASN A 97 4.14 5.02 -6.00
C ASN A 97 4.22 3.77 -6.85
N GLY A 98 3.22 2.90 -6.77
CA GLY A 98 3.21 1.66 -7.52
C GLY A 98 1.85 1.00 -7.52
N TYR A 99 1.78 -0.10 -8.27
CA TYR A 99 0.54 -0.80 -8.55
C TYR A 99 0.84 -2.28 -8.65
N VAL A 100 0.16 -3.11 -7.87
CA VAL A 100 0.39 -4.55 -7.82
C VAL A 100 -0.94 -5.29 -7.96
N SER A 101 -0.95 -6.34 -8.76
CA SER A 101 -2.13 -7.16 -8.97
C SER A 101 -2.32 -8.18 -7.84
N LYS A 102 -3.55 -8.33 -7.35
CA LYS A 102 -3.92 -9.37 -6.38
C LYS A 102 -3.79 -10.79 -6.95
N GLY A 103 -3.73 -10.93 -8.27
CA GLY A 103 -3.56 -12.23 -8.92
C GLY A 103 -2.17 -12.83 -8.81
N LEU A 104 -1.18 -12.07 -8.32
CA LEU A 104 0.17 -12.58 -8.12
C LEU A 104 0.26 -13.46 -6.87
N GLY A 105 1.21 -14.40 -6.85
CA GLY A 105 1.53 -15.16 -5.65
C GLY A 105 2.21 -14.30 -4.59
N PRO A 106 2.27 -14.76 -3.32
CA PRO A 106 2.81 -13.95 -2.23
C PRO A 106 4.27 -13.54 -2.45
N SER A 107 5.10 -14.40 -2.97
CA SER A 107 6.51 -14.07 -3.27
C SER A 107 6.63 -13.01 -4.34
N GLU A 108 5.77 -13.07 -5.35
CA GLU A 108 5.75 -12.10 -6.45
C GLU A 108 5.25 -10.74 -5.98
N ILE A 109 4.21 -10.74 -5.14
CA ILE A 109 3.70 -9.52 -4.51
C ILE A 109 4.80 -8.88 -3.68
N TYR A 110 5.50 -9.66 -2.88
CA TYR A 110 6.57 -9.17 -2.02
C TYR A 110 7.71 -8.57 -2.85
N SER A 111 8.13 -9.25 -3.91
CA SER A 111 9.16 -8.74 -4.81
C SER A 111 8.76 -7.42 -5.46
N ALA A 112 7.50 -7.31 -5.87
CA ALA A 112 6.97 -6.08 -6.45
C ALA A 112 6.95 -4.94 -5.43
N LEU A 113 6.54 -5.23 -4.19
CA LEU A 113 6.55 -4.26 -3.10
C LEU A 113 7.97 -3.74 -2.83
N LEU A 114 8.94 -4.63 -2.72
CA LEU A 114 10.33 -4.25 -2.49
C LEU A 114 10.88 -3.40 -3.62
N ARG A 115 10.52 -3.71 -4.85
CA ARG A 115 10.94 -2.93 -6.01
C ARG A 115 10.38 -1.51 -5.97
N VAL A 116 9.12 -1.35 -5.66
CA VAL A 116 8.48 -0.03 -5.55
C VAL A 116 9.11 0.77 -4.42
N ILE A 117 9.27 0.17 -3.25
CA ILE A 117 9.89 0.80 -2.09
C ILE A 117 11.36 1.13 -2.39
N GLY A 118 12.09 0.22 -3.03
CA GLY A 118 13.48 0.42 -3.42
C GLY A 118 13.68 1.55 -4.42
N GLN A 119 12.78 1.71 -5.36
CA GLN A 119 12.81 2.83 -6.30
C GLN A 119 12.57 4.16 -5.57
N HIS A 120 11.66 4.16 -4.59
CA HIS A 120 11.41 5.34 -3.78
C HIS A 120 12.65 5.71 -2.93
N ASP A 121 13.29 4.71 -2.34
CA ASP A 121 14.50 4.87 -1.53
C ASP A 121 15.78 5.02 -2.36
N ALA A 122 15.72 4.74 -3.65
CA ALA A 122 16.86 4.83 -4.57
C ALA A 122 17.23 6.26 -4.95
N VAL A 123 16.44 7.24 -4.56
CA VAL A 123 16.92 8.62 -4.55
C VAL A 123 18.12 8.64 -3.60
N PRO A 124 19.32 9.03 -4.06
CA PRO A 124 20.50 8.95 -3.22
C PRO A 124 20.25 9.71 -1.93
N LYS A 125 20.10 8.95 -0.85
CA LYS A 125 20.25 9.56 0.45
C LYS A 125 21.66 10.12 0.44
N ALA A 126 21.78 11.40 0.64
CA ALA A 126 23.07 12.01 0.84
C ALA A 126 23.79 11.18 1.92
N ALA A 127 24.57 10.26 1.46
CA ALA A 127 25.30 9.38 2.35
C ALA A 127 26.41 10.17 2.93
#